data_a7e23bdbac58ee6ef045c9fc0890c755
#
_entry.id   a7e23bdbac58ee6ef045c9fc0890c755
#
_cell.length_a   1.000
_cell.length_b   1.000
_cell.length_c   1.000
_cell.angle_alpha   90.00
_cell.angle_beta   90.00
_cell.angle_gamma   90.00
#
_symmetry.space_group_name_H-M   'P 1'
#
loop_
_entity.id
_entity.type
_entity.pdbx_description
1 polymer ?
#
loop_
_entity_poly.entity_id
_entity_poly.type
_entity_poly.pdbx_seq_one_letter_code
_entity_poly.pdbx_strand_id
1 'polypeptide(L)'
;MYKQKKPIFTKQKSAFGSWESTITTDLMLNNSVSLGEISHFGDDVYWVEMRANEGGRYVVVKQTIDGKKTDAIPPEYNARTRVHEYGGGSYLVTKRGVVFSNFDDQSLYLVDANNFCKKLTTQEGCRYADMIYDKYRERLICIREDHSEKTKEAVSSIVAVPLVELGKETTLQCGADFYSNPRLSNDGQKICWISWFHPNMPWDNTSLFIAEIDGVGQIGEASLVAGGNVNESVCQPSWSPEGILYFISDKNNWWNLYRLDEYAIECVIELDAEFAVPQWSFRESNYDFIDYNSIISIYRQQGLAYIMIINTDKKTFETLSLPYTDIESLVCKKNNAYFLGSSPTEFTSIIQYEIKQKIINVIQKSNAICLDKEYISVGKSISFPVDEYKHAHAIFYRPQNRYYTGLDDEKPPLVVMSHGGPTGESHNGLKMVVQFFSSRGFAVLDVNYGGSSGYGREYRQRLNGNWGIVDVNDCS
;
A
#
# COMPACT_ATOMS: atom_id res chain seq x y z
N MET A 1 -47.54 -0.16 10.14
CA MET A 1 -46.41 0.04 9.21
C MET A 1 -46.56 -0.94 8.05
N TYR A 2 -47.01 -0.49 6.90
CA TYR A 2 -47.10 -1.31 5.68
C TYR A 2 -45.68 -1.49 5.13
N LYS A 3 -45.15 -2.72 5.18
CA LYS A 3 -43.98 -3.07 4.38
C LYS A 3 -44.37 -3.01 2.91
N GLN A 4 -43.94 -1.99 2.19
CA GLN A 4 -44.04 -1.97 0.72
C GLN A 4 -43.26 -3.21 0.21
N LYS A 5 -43.97 -4.18 -0.36
CA LYS A 5 -43.37 -5.26 -1.15
C LYS A 5 -42.67 -4.62 -2.34
N LYS A 6 -41.35 -4.71 -2.44
CA LYS A 6 -40.63 -4.36 -3.67
C LYS A 6 -41.31 -5.12 -4.83
N PRO A 7 -41.59 -4.46 -5.97
CA PRO A 7 -42.12 -5.17 -7.12
C PRO A 7 -41.14 -6.25 -7.56
N ILE A 8 -41.59 -7.48 -7.67
CA ILE A 8 -40.80 -8.60 -8.22
C ILE A 8 -40.77 -8.39 -9.74
N PHE A 9 -39.70 -7.77 -10.23
CA PHE A 9 -39.43 -7.71 -11.67
C PHE A 9 -38.97 -9.06 -12.14
N THR A 10 -39.71 -9.70 -13.06
CA THR A 10 -39.25 -10.89 -13.76
C THR A 10 -38.19 -10.44 -14.77
N LYS A 11 -36.95 -10.94 -14.64
CA LYS A 11 -35.88 -10.63 -15.58
C LYS A 11 -36.22 -11.14 -16.98
N GLN A 12 -35.91 -10.35 -17.99
CA GLN A 12 -36.06 -10.72 -19.39
C GLN A 12 -34.93 -11.68 -19.79
N LYS A 13 -35.28 -12.80 -20.43
CA LYS A 13 -34.29 -13.68 -21.08
C LYS A 13 -33.73 -13.00 -22.31
N SER A 14 -32.41 -12.87 -22.40
CA SER A 14 -31.71 -12.30 -23.56
C SER A 14 -30.33 -12.96 -23.70
N ALA A 15 -29.83 -13.06 -24.92
CA ALA A 15 -28.49 -13.61 -25.18
C ALA A 15 -27.42 -12.89 -24.36
N PHE A 16 -26.48 -13.66 -23.84
CA PHE A 16 -25.33 -13.07 -23.13
C PHE A 16 -24.53 -12.14 -24.05
N GLY A 17 -23.96 -11.07 -23.48
CA GLY A 17 -23.22 -10.04 -24.22
C GLY A 17 -24.10 -8.96 -24.88
N SER A 18 -25.45 -9.11 -24.87
CA SER A 18 -26.41 -8.18 -25.50
C SER A 18 -27.18 -7.32 -24.50
N TRP A 19 -26.91 -7.42 -23.20
CA TRP A 19 -27.70 -6.75 -22.17
C TRP A 19 -27.41 -5.25 -22.12
N GLU A 20 -28.43 -4.45 -21.99
CA GLU A 20 -28.28 -3.02 -21.70
C GLU A 20 -27.86 -2.80 -20.25
N SER A 21 -27.01 -1.81 -20.03
CA SER A 21 -26.48 -1.49 -18.71
C SER A 21 -26.39 0.01 -18.49
N THR A 22 -26.69 0.44 -17.27
CA THR A 22 -26.50 1.81 -16.80
C THR A 22 -25.03 2.14 -16.48
N ILE A 23 -24.14 1.14 -16.44
CA ILE A 23 -22.72 1.33 -16.23
C ILE A 23 -22.06 1.67 -17.57
N THR A 24 -21.95 2.95 -17.87
CA THR A 24 -21.40 3.47 -19.14
C THR A 24 -19.90 3.78 -19.00
N THR A 25 -19.23 3.97 -20.14
CA THR A 25 -17.83 4.44 -20.18
C THR A 25 -17.68 5.83 -19.53
N ASP A 26 -18.64 6.73 -19.75
CA ASP A 26 -18.63 8.04 -19.10
C ASP A 26 -18.71 7.94 -17.59
N LEU A 27 -19.51 6.98 -17.08
CA LEU A 27 -19.57 6.72 -15.64
C LEU A 27 -18.24 6.19 -15.11
N MET A 28 -17.52 5.36 -15.89
CA MET A 28 -16.20 4.85 -15.52
C MET A 28 -15.13 5.92 -15.45
N LEU A 29 -15.22 6.95 -16.31
CA LEU A 29 -14.26 8.05 -16.39
C LEU A 29 -14.60 9.22 -15.46
N ASN A 30 -15.69 9.14 -14.73
CA ASN A 30 -16.16 10.24 -13.88
C ASN A 30 -15.21 10.49 -12.70
N ASN A 31 -15.09 11.74 -12.31
CA ASN A 31 -14.20 12.31 -11.28
C ASN A 31 -13.96 11.38 -10.08
N SER A 32 -12.94 10.56 -10.18
CA SER A 32 -12.40 9.80 -9.07
C SER A 32 -11.08 10.41 -8.59
N VAL A 33 -10.81 10.31 -7.31
CA VAL A 33 -9.50 10.61 -6.74
C VAL A 33 -8.86 9.29 -6.32
N SER A 34 -7.55 9.12 -6.57
CA SER A 34 -6.82 8.03 -5.91
C SER A 34 -6.40 8.51 -4.53
N LEU A 35 -6.58 7.65 -3.54
CA LEU A 35 -6.25 7.93 -2.15
C LEU A 35 -5.02 7.11 -1.74
N GLY A 36 -4.12 7.68 -0.96
CA GLY A 36 -2.92 6.98 -0.51
C GLY A 36 -2.18 7.68 0.62
N GLU A 37 -1.10 7.06 1.07
CA GLU A 37 -0.15 7.62 2.02
C GLU A 37 -0.80 8.24 3.27
N ILE A 38 -1.62 7.47 4.00
CA ILE A 38 -2.26 7.97 5.21
C ILE A 38 -1.22 8.18 6.31
N SER A 39 -1.29 9.30 7.00
CA SER A 39 -0.51 9.58 8.21
C SER A 39 -1.29 10.41 9.21
N HIS A 40 -0.74 10.59 10.39
CA HIS A 40 -1.31 11.48 11.42
C HIS A 40 -0.24 12.33 12.07
N PHE A 41 -0.62 13.52 12.53
CA PHE A 41 0.22 14.38 13.36
C PHE A 41 -0.64 15.13 14.38
N GLY A 42 -0.30 15.01 15.66
CA GLY A 42 -1.23 15.47 16.69
C GLY A 42 -2.57 14.71 16.55
N ASP A 43 -3.69 15.39 16.53
CA ASP A 43 -5.02 14.79 16.35
C ASP A 43 -5.54 14.92 14.92
N ASP A 44 -4.73 15.48 14.03
CA ASP A 44 -5.05 15.67 12.63
C ASP A 44 -4.62 14.44 11.81
N VAL A 45 -5.40 14.14 10.77
CA VAL A 45 -5.14 13.06 9.79
C VAL A 45 -4.75 13.68 8.46
N TYR A 46 -3.78 13.08 7.80
CA TYR A 46 -3.27 13.52 6.51
C TYR A 46 -3.27 12.37 5.52
N TRP A 47 -3.46 12.67 4.24
CA TRP A 47 -3.35 11.70 3.16
C TRP A 47 -2.98 12.38 1.84
N VAL A 48 -2.64 11.60 0.85
CA VAL A 48 -2.42 12.08 -0.52
C VAL A 48 -3.65 11.79 -1.37
N GLU A 49 -4.07 12.77 -2.17
CA GLU A 49 -5.05 12.61 -3.24
C GLU A 49 -4.40 12.84 -4.60
N MET A 50 -4.49 11.89 -5.52
CA MET A 50 -4.25 12.16 -6.93
C MET A 50 -5.55 12.61 -7.58
N ARG A 51 -5.58 13.85 -8.08
CA ARG A 51 -6.76 14.52 -8.63
C ARG A 51 -6.72 14.56 -10.15
N ALA A 52 -7.47 13.69 -10.80
CA ALA A 52 -7.50 13.58 -12.26
C ALA A 52 -7.97 14.90 -12.94
N ASN A 53 -8.90 15.63 -12.33
CA ASN A 53 -9.39 16.93 -12.82
C ASN A 53 -8.39 18.08 -12.65
N GLU A 54 -7.29 17.88 -11.95
CA GLU A 54 -6.17 18.81 -11.79
C GLU A 54 -4.93 18.33 -12.58
N GLY A 55 -5.12 17.60 -13.68
CA GLY A 55 -4.02 17.05 -14.50
C GLY A 55 -3.23 15.95 -13.82
N GLY A 56 -3.82 15.23 -12.87
CA GLY A 56 -3.16 14.17 -12.12
C GLY A 56 -2.26 14.68 -10.99
N ARG A 57 -2.53 15.89 -10.47
CA ARG A 57 -1.78 16.49 -9.35
C ARG A 57 -1.98 15.70 -8.07
N TYR A 58 -0.91 15.43 -7.35
CA TYR A 58 -0.90 14.82 -6.03
C TYR A 58 -0.91 15.90 -4.97
N VAL A 59 -1.90 15.86 -4.09
CA VAL A 59 -2.17 16.87 -3.07
C VAL A 59 -2.13 16.23 -1.70
N VAL A 60 -1.36 16.81 -0.79
CA VAL A 60 -1.46 16.44 0.63
C VAL A 60 -2.69 17.13 1.22
N VAL A 61 -3.63 16.34 1.68
CA VAL A 61 -4.87 16.83 2.32
C VAL A 61 -4.74 16.62 3.82
N LYS A 62 -5.21 17.60 4.58
CA LYS A 62 -5.30 17.59 6.04
C LYS A 62 -6.78 17.56 6.46
N GLN A 63 -7.13 16.69 7.39
CA GLN A 63 -8.39 16.79 8.14
C GLN A 63 -8.08 17.05 9.62
N THR A 64 -8.62 18.14 10.13
CA THR A 64 -8.55 18.47 11.56
C THR A 64 -9.57 17.65 12.37
N ILE A 65 -9.39 17.62 13.70
CA ILE A 65 -10.26 16.83 14.60
C ILE A 65 -11.73 17.23 14.52
N ASP A 66 -12.05 18.45 14.15
CA ASP A 66 -13.42 18.94 13.92
C ASP A 66 -13.98 18.56 12.54
N GLY A 67 -13.24 17.79 11.75
CA GLY A 67 -13.63 17.27 10.44
C GLY A 67 -13.41 18.23 9.26
N LYS A 68 -12.83 19.42 9.48
CA LYS A 68 -12.50 20.36 8.40
C LYS A 68 -11.35 19.85 7.56
N LYS A 69 -11.55 19.79 6.23
CA LYS A 69 -10.53 19.37 5.25
C LYS A 69 -9.95 20.60 4.53
N THR A 70 -8.64 20.56 4.34
CA THR A 70 -7.89 21.59 3.61
C THR A 70 -6.70 20.98 2.89
N ASP A 71 -6.33 21.54 1.75
CA ASP A 71 -5.04 21.23 1.13
C ASP A 71 -3.92 21.73 2.02
N ALA A 72 -2.93 20.89 2.26
CA ALA A 72 -1.79 21.18 3.14
C ALA A 72 -0.54 21.64 2.35
N ILE A 73 -0.65 21.71 1.03
CA ILE A 73 0.37 22.25 0.13
C ILE A 73 -0.28 23.27 -0.83
N PRO A 74 0.44 24.31 -1.28
CA PRO A 74 -0.07 25.29 -2.23
C PRO A 74 -0.41 24.67 -3.59
N PRO A 75 -1.34 25.28 -4.37
CA PRO A 75 -1.88 24.71 -5.60
C PRO A 75 -0.86 24.56 -6.74
N GLU A 76 0.22 25.32 -6.72
CA GLU A 76 1.31 25.27 -7.71
C GLU A 76 2.25 24.05 -7.54
N TYR A 77 2.12 23.29 -6.44
CA TYR A 77 2.98 22.13 -6.15
C TYR A 77 2.24 20.80 -6.32
N ASN A 78 3.04 19.76 -6.60
CA ASN A 78 2.59 18.39 -6.80
C ASN A 78 3.42 17.47 -5.91
N ALA A 79 2.83 16.96 -4.80
CA ALA A 79 3.51 16.13 -3.81
C ALA A 79 3.72 14.70 -4.32
N ARG A 80 4.70 14.52 -5.19
CA ARG A 80 5.05 13.23 -5.78
C ARG A 80 6.55 13.13 -6.01
N THR A 81 7.12 11.98 -5.71
CA THR A 81 8.53 11.65 -6.01
C THR A 81 8.62 10.60 -7.11
N ARG A 82 9.79 10.51 -7.75
CA ARG A 82 10.14 9.50 -8.75
C ARG A 82 11.29 8.60 -8.30
N VAL A 83 11.60 8.56 -7.02
CA VAL A 83 12.58 7.61 -6.48
C VAL A 83 12.09 6.20 -6.76
N HIS A 84 12.97 5.30 -7.22
CA HIS A 84 12.66 3.97 -7.73
C HIS A 84 11.59 3.95 -8.85
N GLU A 85 11.39 5.07 -9.56
CA GLU A 85 10.38 5.33 -10.59
C GLU A 85 8.91 5.30 -10.09
N TYR A 86 8.56 4.46 -9.11
CA TYR A 86 7.19 4.32 -8.58
C TYR A 86 6.87 5.31 -7.46
N GLY A 87 7.89 5.83 -6.77
CA GLY A 87 7.70 6.83 -5.72
C GLY A 87 7.08 6.27 -4.44
N GLY A 88 6.17 7.05 -3.85
CA GLY A 88 5.65 6.85 -2.50
C GLY A 88 6.54 7.51 -1.44
N GLY A 89 6.04 7.65 -0.21
CA GLY A 89 6.77 8.36 0.84
C GLY A 89 7.06 9.81 0.48
N SER A 90 6.12 10.43 -0.24
CA SER A 90 6.29 11.73 -0.88
C SER A 90 6.16 12.91 0.07
N TYR A 91 5.60 12.71 1.27
CA TYR A 91 5.44 13.75 2.26
C TYR A 91 5.68 13.26 3.70
N LEU A 92 5.92 14.21 4.58
CA LEU A 92 6.05 14.00 6.02
C LEU A 92 5.50 15.21 6.77
N VAL A 93 4.72 14.96 7.83
CA VAL A 93 4.27 16.04 8.73
C VAL A 93 5.20 16.15 9.93
N THR A 94 5.64 17.35 10.23
CA THR A 94 6.53 17.67 11.35
C THR A 94 5.94 18.81 12.21
N LYS A 95 6.53 19.07 13.36
CA LYS A 95 6.16 20.24 14.17
C LYS A 95 6.40 21.58 13.45
N ARG A 96 7.21 21.61 12.40
CA ARG A 96 7.50 22.81 11.59
C ARG A 96 6.54 22.99 10.43
N GLY A 97 5.76 21.97 10.07
CA GLY A 97 4.85 21.97 8.94
C GLY A 97 4.94 20.69 8.11
N VAL A 98 4.43 20.77 6.90
CA VAL A 98 4.40 19.67 5.93
C VAL A 98 5.63 19.76 5.03
N VAL A 99 6.44 18.71 5.02
CA VAL A 99 7.52 18.53 4.06
C VAL A 99 7.04 17.64 2.95
N PHE A 100 7.38 17.94 1.71
CA PHE A 100 7.02 17.11 0.56
C PHE A 100 8.07 17.18 -0.54
N SER A 101 8.12 16.13 -1.37
CA SER A 101 8.90 16.08 -2.60
C SER A 101 8.04 16.61 -3.73
N ASN A 102 8.50 17.67 -4.41
CA ASN A 102 7.75 18.27 -5.52
C ASN A 102 8.07 17.57 -6.84
N PHE A 103 7.04 17.21 -7.61
CA PHE A 103 7.19 16.40 -8.83
C PHE A 103 8.03 17.06 -9.91
N ASP A 104 7.90 18.37 -10.11
CA ASP A 104 8.50 19.06 -11.26
C ASP A 104 10.02 19.14 -11.18
N ASP A 105 10.55 19.37 -9.97
CA ASP A 105 12.00 19.54 -9.77
C ASP A 105 12.60 18.49 -8.80
N GLN A 106 11.76 17.58 -8.29
CA GLN A 106 12.11 16.49 -7.36
C GLN A 106 12.77 16.97 -6.06
N SER A 107 12.72 18.26 -5.78
CA SER A 107 13.28 18.87 -4.56
C SER A 107 12.33 18.77 -3.38
N LEU A 108 12.90 18.81 -2.17
CA LEU A 108 12.11 18.89 -0.94
C LEU A 108 11.70 20.33 -0.64
N TYR A 109 10.45 20.47 -0.21
CA TYR A 109 9.85 21.73 0.22
C TYR A 109 9.21 21.58 1.61
N LEU A 110 9.20 22.66 2.38
CA LEU A 110 8.51 22.78 3.67
C LEU A 110 7.44 23.86 3.57
N VAL A 111 6.20 23.50 3.86
CA VAL A 111 5.10 24.46 4.07
C VAL A 111 4.87 24.62 5.57
N ASP A 112 5.06 25.82 6.09
CA ASP A 112 4.88 26.13 7.50
C ASP A 112 3.41 26.43 7.88
N ALA A 113 3.16 26.69 9.16
CA ALA A 113 1.83 27.02 9.68
C ALA A 113 1.22 28.32 9.11
N ASN A 114 2.03 29.18 8.49
CA ASN A 114 1.60 30.43 7.83
C ASN A 114 1.41 30.24 6.32
N ASN A 115 1.45 28.99 5.83
CA ASN A 115 1.44 28.63 4.40
C ASN A 115 2.64 29.20 3.61
N PHE A 116 3.73 29.54 4.28
CA PHE A 116 4.95 29.89 3.58
C PHE A 116 5.68 28.64 3.12
N CYS A 117 5.92 28.54 1.81
CA CYS A 117 6.59 27.40 1.19
C CYS A 117 8.07 27.70 0.96
N LYS A 118 8.95 26.89 1.56
CA LYS A 118 10.41 27.03 1.48
C LYS A 118 11.02 25.79 0.84
N LYS A 119 11.86 25.98 -0.19
CA LYS A 119 12.69 24.91 -0.75
C LYS A 119 13.77 24.51 0.27
N LEU A 120 13.99 23.22 0.47
CA LEU A 120 14.98 22.67 1.43
C LEU A 120 16.25 22.16 0.73
N THR A 121 16.14 21.61 -0.48
CA THR A 121 17.25 21.00 -1.22
C THR A 121 17.56 21.78 -2.49
N THR A 122 18.82 21.81 -2.91
CA THR A 122 19.29 22.62 -4.06
C THR A 122 20.08 21.80 -5.07
N GLN A 123 20.31 20.51 -4.82
CA GLN A 123 21.08 19.66 -5.72
C GLN A 123 20.23 19.29 -6.94
N GLU A 124 20.70 19.67 -8.12
CA GLU A 124 20.06 19.31 -9.39
C GLU A 124 20.27 17.82 -9.69
N GLY A 125 19.26 17.19 -10.29
CA GLY A 125 19.29 15.77 -10.63
C GLY A 125 19.05 14.82 -9.45
N CYS A 126 18.86 15.34 -8.23
CA CYS A 126 18.53 14.52 -7.07
C CYS A 126 17.02 14.37 -6.88
N ARG A 127 16.60 13.17 -6.42
CA ARG A 127 15.23 12.83 -6.06
C ARG A 127 15.20 12.35 -4.60
N TYR A 128 14.12 12.62 -3.88
CA TYR A 128 14.01 12.31 -2.44
C TYR A 128 12.69 11.61 -2.14
N ALA A 129 12.74 10.61 -1.23
CA ALA A 129 11.58 9.86 -0.78
C ALA A 129 11.75 9.33 0.65
N ASP A 130 10.68 8.75 1.21
CA ASP A 130 10.65 7.99 2.46
C ASP A 130 11.29 8.74 3.64
N MET A 131 10.85 9.97 3.82
CA MET A 131 11.36 10.90 4.83
C MET A 131 10.92 10.50 6.23
N ILE A 132 11.84 10.63 7.20
CA ILE A 132 11.54 10.61 8.64
C ILE A 132 12.09 11.87 9.29
N TYR A 133 11.51 12.24 10.45
CA TYR A 133 11.93 13.42 11.21
C TYR A 133 12.81 13.05 12.40
N ASP A 134 14.08 13.41 12.34
CA ASP A 134 14.99 13.39 13.49
C ASP A 134 14.76 14.65 14.33
N LYS A 135 13.82 14.54 15.29
CA LYS A 135 13.42 15.64 16.18
C LYS A 135 14.53 16.08 17.13
N TYR A 136 15.54 15.23 17.34
CA TYR A 136 16.65 15.52 18.27
C TYR A 136 17.71 16.40 17.62
N ARG A 137 17.85 16.26 16.27
CA ARG A 137 18.85 17.00 15.48
C ARG A 137 18.21 17.97 14.49
N GLU A 138 16.88 18.18 14.55
CA GLU A 138 16.11 19.10 13.70
C GLU A 138 16.37 18.93 12.20
N ARG A 139 16.39 17.68 11.73
CA ARG A 139 16.67 17.31 10.35
C ARG A 139 15.72 16.24 9.85
N LEU A 140 15.63 16.09 8.55
CA LEU A 140 15.05 14.92 7.91
C LEU A 140 16.14 13.87 7.70
N ILE A 141 15.75 12.60 7.72
CA ILE A 141 16.53 11.50 7.15
C ILE A 141 15.66 10.92 6.04
N CYS A 142 16.21 10.71 4.84
CA CYS A 142 15.45 10.25 3.70
C CYS A 142 16.32 9.49 2.70
N ILE A 143 15.68 8.82 1.76
CA ILE A 143 16.33 8.22 0.60
C ILE A 143 16.57 9.31 -0.43
N ARG A 144 17.78 9.35 -1.01
CA ARG A 144 18.14 10.19 -2.14
C ARG A 144 18.68 9.32 -3.28
N GLU A 145 18.17 9.56 -4.47
CA GLU A 145 18.78 9.12 -5.74
C GLU A 145 19.44 10.30 -6.40
N ASP A 146 20.69 10.13 -6.80
CA ASP A 146 21.47 11.12 -7.55
C ASP A 146 21.57 10.70 -9.03
N HIS A 147 20.87 11.42 -9.90
CA HIS A 147 20.82 11.25 -11.35
C HIS A 147 21.65 12.32 -12.08
N SER A 148 22.55 13.01 -11.39
CA SER A 148 23.37 14.08 -12.01
C SER A 148 24.24 13.55 -13.15
N GLU A 149 24.67 12.29 -13.08
CA GLU A 149 25.47 11.62 -14.09
C GLU A 149 24.58 10.80 -15.04
N LYS A 150 24.03 11.46 -16.06
CA LYS A 150 23.01 10.89 -16.99
C LYS A 150 23.42 9.63 -17.75
N THR A 151 24.72 9.28 -17.77
CA THR A 151 25.27 8.11 -18.48
C THR A 151 25.41 6.89 -17.59
N LYS A 152 25.15 7.01 -16.30
CA LYS A 152 25.20 5.94 -15.31
C LYS A 152 23.85 5.76 -14.62
N GLU A 153 23.70 4.64 -13.96
CA GLU A 153 22.60 4.42 -13.04
C GLU A 153 22.67 5.40 -11.86
N ALA A 154 21.52 5.72 -11.29
CA ALA A 154 21.44 6.62 -10.15
C ALA A 154 22.18 6.07 -8.93
N VAL A 155 22.86 6.94 -8.20
CA VAL A 155 23.48 6.56 -6.92
C VAL A 155 22.48 6.76 -5.79
N SER A 156 22.10 5.66 -5.16
CA SER A 156 21.18 5.69 -4.03
C SER A 156 21.94 5.88 -2.71
N SER A 157 21.34 6.62 -1.79
CA SER A 157 21.92 6.90 -0.46
C SER A 157 20.85 7.27 0.57
N ILE A 158 21.18 7.08 1.85
CA ILE A 158 20.45 7.67 2.96
C ILE A 158 21.11 9.00 3.31
N VAL A 159 20.36 10.08 3.32
CA VAL A 159 20.87 11.42 3.58
C VAL A 159 20.14 12.11 4.73
N ALA A 160 20.84 13.01 5.41
CA ALA A 160 20.27 13.96 6.34
C ALA A 160 20.11 15.33 5.67
N VAL A 161 18.91 15.92 5.78
CA VAL A 161 18.58 17.24 5.25
C VAL A 161 18.15 18.15 6.40
N PRO A 162 18.91 19.18 6.76
CA PRO A 162 18.55 20.12 7.82
C PRO A 162 17.28 20.91 7.46
N LEU A 163 16.38 21.09 8.41
CA LEU A 163 15.16 21.88 8.22
C LEU A 163 15.40 23.40 8.28
N VAL A 164 16.53 23.81 8.82
CA VAL A 164 16.85 25.23 9.07
C VAL A 164 17.81 25.77 8.01
N GLU A 165 18.86 25.03 7.69
CA GLU A 165 19.95 25.45 6.81
C GLU A 165 19.81 24.86 5.41
N LEU A 166 19.59 25.70 4.42
CA LEU A 166 19.39 25.31 3.03
C LEU A 166 20.66 24.64 2.45
N GLY A 167 20.48 23.52 1.74
CA GLY A 167 21.54 22.90 0.89
C GLY A 167 22.67 22.23 1.64
N LYS A 168 22.58 22.06 2.95
CA LYS A 168 23.57 21.34 3.77
C LYS A 168 23.23 19.87 3.97
N GLU A 169 23.04 19.15 2.89
CA GLU A 169 22.80 17.73 2.97
C GLU A 169 24.05 16.97 3.42
N THR A 170 23.86 15.90 4.18
CA THR A 170 24.94 15.01 4.61
C THR A 170 24.55 13.57 4.26
N THR A 171 25.43 12.86 3.55
CA THR A 171 25.26 11.42 3.30
C THR A 171 25.54 10.68 4.61
N LEU A 172 24.58 9.86 5.02
CA LEU A 172 24.67 9.04 6.23
C LEU A 172 25.04 7.59 5.89
N GLN A 173 24.54 7.07 4.76
CA GLN A 173 24.81 5.71 4.29
C GLN A 173 24.79 5.64 2.77
N CYS A 174 25.69 4.88 2.17
CA CYS A 174 25.78 4.63 0.73
C CYS A 174 26.46 3.27 0.45
N GLY A 175 26.54 2.87 -0.82
CA GLY A 175 27.26 1.68 -1.28
C GLY A 175 26.37 0.50 -1.66
N ALA A 176 25.06 0.52 -1.38
CA ALA A 176 24.08 -0.39 -1.99
C ALA A 176 23.46 0.27 -3.21
N ASP A 177 22.88 -0.55 -4.12
CA ASP A 177 22.18 -0.04 -5.29
C ASP A 177 20.86 0.63 -4.91
N PHE A 178 20.20 0.10 -3.87
CA PHE A 178 18.91 0.61 -3.40
C PHE A 178 18.82 0.65 -1.88
N TYR A 179 18.08 1.64 -1.39
CA TYR A 179 17.76 1.83 0.03
C TYR A 179 16.27 2.12 0.20
N SER A 180 15.70 1.67 1.32
CA SER A 180 14.35 2.03 1.75
C SER A 180 14.20 1.98 3.26
N ASN A 181 13.07 2.47 3.75
CA ASN A 181 12.62 2.32 5.14
C ASN A 181 13.65 2.75 6.20
N PRO A 182 14.32 3.93 6.09
CA PRO A 182 15.05 4.45 7.24
C PRO A 182 14.05 4.67 8.38
N ARG A 183 14.33 4.12 9.57
CA ARG A 183 13.45 4.28 10.75
C ARG A 183 14.30 4.54 11.98
N LEU A 184 14.02 5.65 12.64
CA LEU A 184 14.72 6.09 13.83
C LEU A 184 14.05 5.53 15.08
N SER A 185 14.83 5.02 16.04
CA SER A 185 14.30 4.64 17.35
C SER A 185 13.68 5.84 18.10
N ASN A 186 12.79 5.56 19.04
CA ASN A 186 12.03 6.60 19.73
C ASN A 186 12.91 7.60 20.50
N ASP A 187 14.07 7.17 20.97
CA ASP A 187 15.09 7.95 21.64
C ASP A 187 16.08 8.65 20.69
N GLY A 188 16.01 8.33 19.38
CA GLY A 188 16.88 8.87 18.35
C GLY A 188 18.32 8.39 18.38
N GLN A 189 18.61 7.30 19.12
CA GLN A 189 19.96 6.78 19.27
C GLN A 189 20.29 5.65 18.27
N LYS A 190 19.25 5.01 17.71
CA LYS A 190 19.41 3.94 16.72
C LYS A 190 18.62 4.24 15.46
N ILE A 191 19.13 3.74 14.35
CA ILE A 191 18.44 3.77 13.05
C ILE A 191 18.49 2.36 12.44
N CYS A 192 17.42 1.96 11.78
CA CYS A 192 17.43 0.79 10.91
C CYS A 192 17.04 1.21 9.48
N TRP A 193 17.40 0.41 8.50
CA TRP A 193 17.06 0.60 7.10
C TRP A 193 17.11 -0.73 6.34
N ILE A 194 16.48 -0.74 5.17
CA ILE A 194 16.55 -1.82 4.19
C ILE A 194 17.47 -1.41 3.05
N SER A 195 18.26 -2.37 2.54
CA SER A 195 19.01 -2.21 1.29
C SER A 195 19.02 -3.50 0.47
N TRP A 196 19.24 -3.38 -0.83
CA TRP A 196 19.41 -4.52 -1.73
C TRP A 196 20.28 -4.15 -2.93
N PHE A 197 20.62 -5.17 -3.73
CA PHE A 197 21.49 -5.06 -4.88
C PHE A 197 20.87 -5.73 -6.10
N HIS A 198 21.21 -5.24 -7.28
CA HIS A 198 20.91 -5.92 -8.52
C HIS A 198 21.42 -7.38 -8.51
N PRO A 199 20.72 -8.33 -9.13
CA PRO A 199 19.48 -8.17 -9.93
C PRO A 199 18.20 -8.29 -9.11
N ASN A 200 18.29 -8.30 -7.78
CA ASN A 200 17.13 -8.52 -6.91
C ASN A 200 16.18 -7.32 -6.91
N MET A 201 14.89 -7.62 -6.90
CA MET A 201 13.85 -6.69 -6.51
C MET A 201 13.62 -6.77 -4.99
N PRO A 202 12.96 -5.78 -4.37
CA PRO A 202 12.80 -5.78 -2.90
C PRO A 202 11.97 -6.95 -2.37
N TRP A 203 11.18 -7.59 -3.20
CA TRP A 203 10.44 -8.83 -2.85
C TRP A 203 11.22 -10.12 -3.11
N ASP A 204 12.43 -10.03 -3.68
CA ASP A 204 13.29 -11.19 -3.91
C ASP A 204 14.29 -11.38 -2.77
N ASN A 205 15.13 -10.39 -2.53
CA ASN A 205 16.15 -10.45 -1.49
C ASN A 205 16.52 -9.05 -1.01
N THR A 206 16.38 -8.83 0.30
CA THR A 206 16.70 -7.56 0.96
C THR A 206 17.48 -7.82 2.26
N SER A 207 18.15 -6.78 2.73
CA SER A 207 18.92 -6.80 3.98
C SER A 207 18.41 -5.72 4.92
N LEU A 208 18.04 -6.10 6.14
CA LEU A 208 17.70 -5.18 7.23
C LEU A 208 18.95 -4.94 8.08
N PHE A 209 19.34 -3.67 8.18
CA PHE A 209 20.45 -3.23 9.03
C PHE A 209 19.98 -2.38 10.21
N ILE A 210 20.77 -2.38 11.27
CA ILE A 210 20.65 -1.50 12.42
C ILE A 210 22.02 -0.89 12.74
N ALA A 211 22.04 0.37 13.17
CA ALA A 211 23.23 1.03 13.66
C ALA A 211 22.89 2.06 14.75
N GLU A 212 23.87 2.41 15.56
CA GLU A 212 23.78 3.55 16.47
C GLU A 212 24.03 4.86 15.71
N ILE A 213 23.46 5.95 16.24
CA ILE A 213 23.73 7.31 15.77
C ILE A 213 24.52 8.03 16.85
N ASP A 214 25.68 8.55 16.48
CA ASP A 214 26.56 9.26 17.40
C ASP A 214 26.03 10.66 17.80
N GLY A 215 26.74 11.34 18.70
CA GLY A 215 26.35 12.64 19.21
C GLY A 215 26.33 13.76 18.16
N VAL A 216 27.02 13.59 17.02
CA VAL A 216 27.02 14.54 15.88
C VAL A 216 26.04 14.11 14.79
N GLY A 217 25.38 12.97 14.96
CA GLY A 217 24.32 12.50 14.08
C GLY A 217 24.79 11.66 12.89
N GLN A 218 26.00 11.09 12.96
CA GLN A 218 26.50 10.14 11.98
C GLN A 218 26.08 8.71 12.35
N ILE A 219 25.84 7.88 11.34
CA ILE A 219 25.56 6.45 11.52
C ILE A 219 26.87 5.72 11.79
N GLY A 220 26.89 4.95 12.87
CA GLY A 220 28.02 4.10 13.28
C GLY A 220 28.11 2.82 12.43
N GLU A 221 28.83 1.82 12.94
CA GLU A 221 28.97 0.53 12.28
C GLU A 221 27.61 -0.18 12.17
N ALA A 222 27.27 -0.62 10.96
CA ALA A 222 25.99 -1.26 10.66
C ALA A 222 26.05 -2.76 10.95
N SER A 223 25.09 -3.28 11.70
CA SER A 223 24.90 -4.70 11.95
C SER A 223 23.72 -5.24 11.14
N LEU A 224 23.92 -6.38 10.46
CA LEU A 224 22.87 -7.09 9.75
C LEU A 224 21.92 -7.74 10.77
N VAL A 225 20.62 -7.47 10.62
CA VAL A 225 19.54 -8.06 11.46
C VAL A 225 18.94 -9.26 10.77
N ALA A 226 18.50 -9.12 9.51
CA ALA A 226 17.79 -10.17 8.75
C ALA A 226 18.06 -10.02 7.25
N GLY A 227 17.84 -11.08 6.47
CA GLY A 227 18.12 -11.09 5.04
C GLY A 227 19.61 -11.30 4.75
N GLY A 228 20.16 -10.52 3.82
CA GLY A 228 21.57 -10.60 3.43
C GLY A 228 21.82 -11.65 2.34
N ASN A 229 22.65 -12.65 2.63
CA ASN A 229 23.02 -13.69 1.66
C ASN A 229 22.03 -14.86 1.58
N VAL A 230 20.94 -14.81 2.35
CA VAL A 230 19.86 -15.80 2.29
C VAL A 230 18.76 -15.30 1.38
N ASN A 231 18.03 -16.21 0.79
CA ASN A 231 16.91 -15.88 -0.11
C ASN A 231 15.68 -15.46 0.70
N GLU A 232 15.67 -14.21 1.16
CA GLU A 232 14.70 -13.65 2.10
C GLU A 232 14.36 -12.21 1.72
N SER A 233 13.07 -11.90 1.65
CA SER A 233 12.55 -10.53 1.52
C SER A 233 12.13 -10.01 2.88
N VAL A 234 12.85 -9.00 3.36
CA VAL A 234 12.56 -8.30 4.61
C VAL A 234 12.04 -6.92 4.28
N CYS A 235 10.96 -6.49 4.95
CA CYS A 235 10.35 -5.19 4.68
C CYS A 235 9.67 -4.58 5.92
N GLN A 236 9.27 -3.32 5.80
CA GLN A 236 8.48 -2.56 6.77
C GLN A 236 9.04 -2.61 8.20
N PRO A 237 10.34 -2.34 8.44
CA PRO A 237 10.85 -2.24 9.80
C PRO A 237 10.21 -1.08 10.54
N SER A 238 9.88 -1.28 11.82
CA SER A 238 9.30 -0.25 12.69
C SER A 238 9.69 -0.49 14.15
N TRP A 239 9.86 0.59 14.89
CA TRP A 239 10.16 0.53 16.31
C TRP A 239 8.88 0.58 17.14
N SER A 240 8.70 -0.37 18.04
CA SER A 240 7.61 -0.34 19.01
C SER A 240 7.72 0.85 19.97
N PRO A 241 6.66 1.21 20.69
CA PRO A 241 6.74 2.23 21.74
C PRO A 241 7.84 1.99 22.79
N GLU A 242 8.21 0.73 23.01
CA GLU A 242 9.27 0.31 23.95
C GLU A 242 10.67 0.24 23.35
N GLY A 243 10.80 0.52 22.04
CA GLY A 243 12.08 0.51 21.32
C GLY A 243 12.51 -0.87 20.84
N ILE A 244 11.59 -1.82 20.73
CA ILE A 244 11.83 -3.13 20.08
C ILE A 244 11.65 -2.96 18.58
N LEU A 245 12.58 -3.51 17.79
CA LEU A 245 12.49 -3.48 16.33
C LEU A 245 11.61 -4.63 15.83
N TYR A 246 10.54 -4.31 15.13
CA TYR A 246 9.68 -5.24 14.39
C TYR A 246 9.92 -5.10 12.90
N PHE A 247 9.67 -6.17 12.14
CA PHE A 247 9.76 -6.19 10.69
C PHE A 247 8.98 -7.36 10.11
N ILE A 248 8.74 -7.36 8.81
CA ILE A 248 8.11 -8.45 8.10
C ILE A 248 9.17 -9.19 7.29
N SER A 249 9.09 -10.54 7.26
CA SER A 249 9.99 -11.40 6.51
C SER A 249 9.24 -12.60 5.93
N ASP A 250 9.66 -13.04 4.74
CA ASP A 250 9.11 -14.23 4.06
C ASP A 250 9.99 -15.49 4.20
N LYS A 251 10.86 -15.53 5.21
CA LYS A 251 11.79 -16.65 5.43
C LYS A 251 11.12 -18.02 5.64
N ASN A 252 9.85 -18.03 6.04
CA ASN A 252 9.04 -19.24 6.19
C ASN A 252 8.02 -19.43 5.04
N ASN A 253 8.31 -18.89 3.85
CA ASN A 253 7.44 -18.85 2.66
C ASN A 253 6.38 -17.75 2.65
N TRP A 254 5.94 -17.24 3.78
CA TRP A 254 4.94 -16.21 3.90
C TRP A 254 5.53 -14.96 4.56
N TRP A 255 5.16 -13.77 4.09
CA TRP A 255 5.52 -12.53 4.79
C TRP A 255 4.82 -12.48 6.14
N ASN A 256 5.49 -12.96 7.18
CA ASN A 256 5.01 -12.94 8.55
C ASN A 256 5.72 -11.87 9.38
N LEU A 257 5.15 -11.52 10.54
CA LEU A 257 5.68 -10.49 11.43
C LEU A 257 6.71 -11.09 12.39
N TYR A 258 7.87 -10.44 12.47
CA TYR A 258 9.00 -10.79 13.33
C TYR A 258 9.39 -9.62 14.23
N ARG A 259 10.10 -9.89 15.31
CA ARG A 259 10.76 -8.89 16.14
C ARG A 259 12.19 -9.29 16.48
N LEU A 260 13.04 -8.29 16.71
CA LEU A 260 14.37 -8.48 17.28
C LEU A 260 14.26 -8.37 18.80
N ASP A 261 14.31 -9.50 19.49
CA ASP A 261 14.29 -9.58 20.95
C ASP A 261 15.71 -9.79 21.47
N GLU A 262 16.27 -8.77 22.11
CA GLU A 262 17.66 -8.70 22.55
C GLU A 262 18.68 -9.10 21.46
N TYR A 263 18.88 -10.40 21.26
CA TYR A 263 19.85 -10.96 20.30
C TYR A 263 19.24 -12.00 19.35
N ALA A 264 17.96 -12.30 19.47
CA ALA A 264 17.28 -13.32 18.68
C ALA A 264 16.11 -12.74 17.88
N ILE A 265 15.96 -13.27 16.66
CA ILE A 265 14.77 -12.95 15.85
C ILE A 265 13.66 -13.93 16.21
N GLU A 266 12.54 -13.40 16.66
CA GLU A 266 11.35 -14.16 17.03
C GLU A 266 10.22 -13.92 16.03
N CYS A 267 9.57 -14.99 15.58
CA CYS A 267 8.31 -14.90 14.85
C CYS A 267 7.18 -14.54 15.83
N VAL A 268 6.54 -13.40 15.62
CA VAL A 268 5.44 -12.92 16.47
C VAL A 268 4.16 -13.71 16.22
N ILE A 269 3.91 -14.01 14.95
CA ILE A 269 2.77 -14.81 14.50
C ILE A 269 3.17 -15.53 13.22
N GLU A 270 2.90 -16.84 13.16
CA GLU A 270 3.15 -17.68 12.00
C GLU A 270 1.83 -18.16 11.41
N LEU A 271 1.55 -17.72 10.18
CA LEU A 271 0.34 -18.06 9.42
C LEU A 271 0.68 -18.25 7.94
N ASP A 272 -0.06 -19.12 7.27
CA ASP A 272 -0.09 -19.21 5.79
C ASP A 272 -0.89 -18.02 5.22
N ALA A 273 -0.33 -16.82 5.41
CA ALA A 273 -0.92 -15.54 5.02
C ALA A 273 0.16 -14.46 4.83
N GLU A 274 -0.11 -13.47 3.99
CA GLU A 274 0.81 -12.37 3.70
C GLU A 274 0.51 -11.15 4.57
N PHE A 275 1.44 -10.76 5.41
CA PHE A 275 1.39 -9.54 6.21
C PHE A 275 2.03 -8.34 5.49
N ALA A 276 2.51 -8.52 4.29
CA ALA A 276 3.03 -7.47 3.42
C ALA A 276 2.50 -7.62 1.99
N VAL A 277 2.80 -6.62 1.18
CA VAL A 277 2.63 -6.61 -0.27
C VAL A 277 3.99 -6.37 -0.93
N PRO A 278 4.18 -6.67 -2.24
CA PRO A 278 5.40 -6.30 -2.94
C PRO A 278 5.67 -4.80 -2.84
N GLN A 279 6.89 -4.45 -2.45
CA GLN A 279 7.29 -3.08 -2.13
C GLN A 279 7.60 -2.29 -3.42
N TRP A 280 6.57 -2.05 -4.22
CA TRP A 280 6.67 -1.21 -5.42
C TRP A 280 6.89 0.26 -5.09
N SER A 281 6.28 0.71 -4.00
CA SER A 281 6.32 2.08 -3.55
C SER A 281 6.86 2.19 -2.12
N PHE A 282 7.36 3.36 -1.76
CA PHE A 282 7.71 3.63 -0.37
C PHE A 282 6.46 3.81 0.49
N ARG A 283 6.64 3.69 1.80
CA ARG A 283 5.57 3.89 2.81
C ARG A 283 4.44 2.87 2.77
N GLU A 284 4.66 1.70 2.17
CA GLU A 284 3.78 0.56 2.43
C GLU A 284 3.71 0.32 3.95
N SER A 285 2.50 0.18 4.47
CA SER A 285 2.25 0.00 5.90
C SER A 285 1.13 -1.00 6.12
N ASN A 286 1.49 -2.18 6.63
CA ASN A 286 0.57 -3.26 6.89
C ASN A 286 0.35 -3.50 8.39
N TYR A 287 1.15 -2.92 9.26
CA TYR A 287 0.96 -3.02 10.71
C TYR A 287 1.37 -1.74 11.42
N ASP A 288 0.82 -1.55 12.63
CA ASP A 288 1.19 -0.45 13.53
C ASP A 288 0.88 -0.85 14.99
N PHE A 289 1.37 -0.08 15.93
CA PHE A 289 1.24 -0.35 17.36
C PHE A 289 0.03 0.37 17.95
N ILE A 290 -0.86 -0.39 18.62
CA ILE A 290 -1.95 0.17 19.42
C ILE A 290 -1.40 0.65 20.77
N ASP A 291 -0.58 -0.20 21.37
CA ASP A 291 0.16 0.03 22.63
C ASP A 291 1.42 -0.87 22.66
N TYR A 292 2.06 -0.98 23.82
CA TYR A 292 3.29 -1.77 23.95
C TYR A 292 3.11 -3.29 23.81
N ASN A 293 1.89 -3.84 23.98
CA ASN A 293 1.62 -5.28 23.88
C ASN A 293 0.69 -5.64 22.73
N SER A 294 0.23 -4.66 21.96
CA SER A 294 -0.81 -4.88 20.96
C SER A 294 -0.45 -4.24 19.63
N ILE A 295 -0.45 -5.07 18.60
CA ILE A 295 -0.24 -4.67 17.21
C ILE A 295 -1.57 -4.84 16.46
N ILE A 296 -1.92 -3.87 15.62
CA ILE A 296 -2.94 -4.02 14.60
C ILE A 296 -2.27 -4.28 13.26
N SER A 297 -2.74 -5.28 12.53
CA SER A 297 -2.09 -5.66 11.27
C SER A 297 -3.10 -6.07 10.21
N ILE A 298 -2.81 -5.68 8.97
CA ILE A 298 -3.44 -6.25 7.78
C ILE A 298 -2.76 -7.59 7.48
N TYR A 299 -3.56 -8.58 7.09
CA TYR A 299 -3.06 -9.77 6.44
C TYR A 299 -3.94 -10.15 5.26
N ARG A 300 -3.35 -10.82 4.27
CA ARG A 300 -4.02 -11.31 3.07
C ARG A 300 -3.99 -12.82 3.02
N GLN A 301 -5.14 -13.39 2.69
CA GLN A 301 -5.28 -14.83 2.53
C GLN A 301 -6.35 -15.12 1.46
N GLN A 302 -6.01 -15.95 0.49
CA GLN A 302 -6.93 -16.37 -0.58
C GLN A 302 -7.57 -15.21 -1.36
N GLY A 303 -6.80 -14.15 -1.64
CA GLY A 303 -7.24 -12.96 -2.40
C GLY A 303 -8.14 -12.00 -1.62
N LEU A 304 -8.23 -12.14 -0.29
CA LEU A 304 -8.99 -11.25 0.59
C LEU A 304 -8.06 -10.66 1.65
N ALA A 305 -8.27 -9.38 1.96
CA ALA A 305 -7.58 -8.68 3.04
C ALA A 305 -8.44 -8.64 4.32
N TYR A 306 -7.77 -8.76 5.44
CA TYR A 306 -8.35 -8.73 6.78
C TYR A 306 -7.51 -7.87 7.71
N ILE A 307 -8.09 -7.41 8.80
CA ILE A 307 -7.36 -6.79 9.90
C ILE A 307 -7.46 -7.67 11.13
N MET A 308 -6.32 -7.85 11.82
CA MET A 308 -6.26 -8.52 13.12
C MET A 308 -5.60 -7.64 14.18
N ILE A 309 -5.92 -7.93 15.43
CA ILE A 309 -5.19 -7.41 16.59
C ILE A 309 -4.39 -8.56 17.17
N ILE A 310 -3.08 -8.38 17.32
CA ILE A 310 -2.14 -9.36 17.85
C ILE A 310 -1.72 -8.90 19.24
N ASN A 311 -1.86 -9.77 20.24
CA ASN A 311 -1.23 -9.57 21.55
C ASN A 311 0.15 -10.24 21.54
N THR A 312 1.20 -9.45 21.63
CA THR A 312 2.59 -9.91 21.44
C THR A 312 3.12 -10.73 22.62
N ASP A 313 2.62 -10.50 23.84
CA ASP A 313 3.02 -11.26 25.04
C ASP A 313 2.36 -12.63 25.08
N LYS A 314 1.03 -12.66 24.81
CA LYS A 314 0.25 -13.89 24.84
C LYS A 314 0.36 -14.72 23.56
N LYS A 315 0.91 -14.14 22.50
CA LYS A 315 0.96 -14.73 21.15
C LYS A 315 -0.42 -15.17 20.66
N THR A 316 -1.44 -14.34 20.91
CA THR A 316 -2.82 -14.56 20.48
C THR A 316 -3.26 -13.45 19.54
N PHE A 317 -4.24 -13.74 18.69
CA PHE A 317 -4.81 -12.74 17.79
C PHE A 317 -6.32 -12.84 17.68
N GLU A 318 -6.95 -11.73 17.31
CA GLU A 318 -8.37 -11.62 17.00
C GLU A 318 -8.52 -10.95 15.62
N THR A 319 -9.16 -11.63 14.68
CA THR A 319 -9.52 -11.01 13.39
C THR A 319 -10.75 -10.13 13.56
N LEU A 320 -10.68 -8.90 13.10
CA LEU A 320 -11.78 -7.94 13.17
C LEU A 320 -12.82 -8.24 12.09
N SER A 321 -14.11 -8.20 12.48
CA SER A 321 -15.21 -8.32 11.53
C SER A 321 -15.50 -6.98 10.89
N LEU A 322 -14.90 -6.72 9.72
CA LEU A 322 -15.06 -5.49 8.95
C LEU A 322 -15.72 -5.80 7.60
N PRO A 323 -16.47 -4.84 7.00
CA PRO A 323 -17.15 -5.04 5.71
C PRO A 323 -16.21 -4.91 4.49
N TYR A 324 -14.92 -4.71 4.71
CA TYR A 324 -13.91 -4.49 3.67
C TYR A 324 -13.19 -5.79 3.35
N THR A 325 -12.91 -6.00 2.07
CA THR A 325 -12.21 -7.20 1.55
C THR A 325 -10.92 -6.87 0.82
N ASP A 326 -10.66 -5.59 0.65
CA ASP A 326 -9.42 -5.06 0.12
C ASP A 326 -9.01 -3.88 1.01
N ILE A 327 -7.86 -4.00 1.68
CA ILE A 327 -7.41 -3.10 2.74
C ILE A 327 -5.92 -2.81 2.56
N GLU A 328 -5.54 -1.52 2.67
CA GLU A 328 -4.18 -1.04 2.48
C GLU A 328 -3.86 0.14 3.40
N SER A 329 -2.58 0.50 3.52
CA SER A 329 -2.09 1.74 4.14
C SER A 329 -2.58 1.93 5.58
N LEU A 330 -2.32 0.95 6.44
CA LEU A 330 -2.74 0.98 7.84
C LEU A 330 -1.81 1.85 8.68
N VAL A 331 -2.38 2.78 9.42
CA VAL A 331 -1.71 3.51 10.51
C VAL A 331 -2.59 3.53 11.74
N CYS A 332 -2.00 3.52 12.92
CA CYS A 332 -2.72 3.50 14.18
C CYS A 332 -2.26 4.63 15.09
N LYS A 333 -3.22 5.25 15.75
CA LYS A 333 -2.96 6.21 16.81
C LYS A 333 -3.83 5.90 18.00
N LYS A 334 -3.23 5.36 19.05
CA LYS A 334 -3.96 4.97 20.27
C LYS A 334 -5.11 3.99 19.92
N ASN A 335 -6.35 4.45 20.09
CA ASN A 335 -7.57 3.67 19.86
C ASN A 335 -8.14 3.79 18.43
N ASN A 336 -7.50 4.52 17.54
CA ASN A 336 -7.97 4.77 16.18
C ASN A 336 -7.02 4.16 15.16
N ALA A 337 -7.53 3.25 14.34
CA ALA A 337 -6.85 2.77 13.14
C ALA A 337 -7.40 3.50 11.92
N TYR A 338 -6.51 3.89 11.01
CA TYR A 338 -6.83 4.51 9.74
C TYR A 338 -6.28 3.65 8.62
N PHE A 339 -7.09 3.38 7.61
CA PHE A 339 -6.68 2.56 6.48
C PHE A 339 -7.50 2.88 5.23
N LEU A 340 -7.00 2.47 4.08
CA LEU A 340 -7.77 2.41 2.85
C LEU A 340 -8.58 1.12 2.86
N GLY A 341 -9.89 1.23 2.67
CA GLY A 341 -10.77 0.06 2.64
C GLY A 341 -11.72 0.12 1.46
N SER A 342 -11.85 -0.99 0.73
CA SER A 342 -12.86 -1.20 -0.29
C SER A 342 -13.55 -2.56 -0.10
N SER A 343 -14.71 -2.71 -0.73
CA SER A 343 -15.47 -3.95 -0.75
C SER A 343 -15.93 -4.26 -2.17
N PRO A 344 -16.48 -5.43 -2.45
CA PRO A 344 -17.04 -5.73 -3.78
C PRO A 344 -18.15 -4.77 -4.23
N THR A 345 -18.72 -4.00 -3.30
CA THR A 345 -19.86 -3.11 -3.55
C THR A 345 -19.59 -1.63 -3.25
N GLU A 346 -18.42 -1.30 -2.72
CA GLU A 346 -18.05 0.06 -2.34
C GLU A 346 -16.63 0.40 -2.80
N PHE A 347 -16.48 1.59 -3.36
CA PHE A 347 -15.17 2.11 -3.77
C PHE A 347 -14.25 2.34 -2.57
N THR A 348 -12.96 2.36 -2.86
CA THR A 348 -11.92 2.67 -1.86
C THR A 348 -12.23 3.95 -1.11
N SER A 349 -12.08 3.90 0.19
CA SER A 349 -12.31 5.02 1.08
C SER A 349 -11.25 5.03 2.18
N ILE A 350 -10.94 6.21 2.71
CA ILE A 350 -10.19 6.32 3.97
C ILE A 350 -11.16 6.04 5.11
N ILE A 351 -10.83 5.06 5.90
CA ILE A 351 -11.62 4.58 7.03
C ILE A 351 -10.90 4.92 8.33
N GLN A 352 -11.65 5.42 9.29
CA GLN A 352 -11.27 5.44 10.70
C GLN A 352 -12.03 4.33 11.42
N TYR A 353 -11.32 3.48 12.11
CA TYR A 353 -11.90 2.44 12.97
C TYR A 353 -11.52 2.70 14.42
N GLU A 354 -12.53 2.99 15.25
CA GLU A 354 -12.37 3.13 16.69
C GLU A 354 -12.35 1.73 17.33
N ILE A 355 -11.17 1.28 17.73
CA ILE A 355 -10.90 -0.11 18.09
C ILE A 355 -11.78 -0.58 19.28
N LYS A 356 -11.84 0.20 20.35
CA LYS A 356 -12.59 -0.17 21.58
C LYS A 356 -14.11 -0.11 21.37
N GLN A 357 -14.58 0.90 20.65
CA GLN A 357 -16.01 1.12 20.41
C GLN A 357 -16.52 0.28 19.22
N LYS A 358 -15.63 -0.25 18.40
CA LYS A 358 -15.94 -0.97 17.16
C LYS A 358 -16.77 -0.10 16.18
N ILE A 359 -16.47 1.22 16.13
CA ILE A 359 -17.16 2.19 15.27
C ILE A 359 -16.35 2.41 13.99
N ILE A 360 -17.02 2.38 12.85
CA ILE A 360 -16.46 2.66 11.54
C ILE A 360 -16.93 4.04 11.10
N ASN A 361 -15.99 4.92 10.79
CA ASN A 361 -16.25 6.25 10.22
C ASN A 361 -15.55 6.34 8.84
N VAL A 362 -16.30 6.75 7.80
CA VAL A 362 -15.73 7.03 6.49
C VAL A 362 -15.25 8.47 6.46
N ILE A 363 -13.92 8.66 6.35
CA ILE A 363 -13.31 9.99 6.28
C ILE A 363 -13.40 10.57 4.88
N GLN A 364 -12.95 9.82 3.87
CA GLN A 364 -12.90 10.28 2.48
C GLN A 364 -13.23 9.12 1.54
N LYS A 365 -14.07 9.37 0.54
CA LYS A 365 -14.35 8.41 -0.54
C LYS A 365 -13.54 8.76 -1.77
N SER A 366 -13.01 7.76 -2.46
CA SER A 366 -12.32 7.95 -3.75
C SER A 366 -13.31 8.31 -4.87
N ASN A 367 -14.56 7.90 -4.73
CA ASN A 367 -15.62 8.17 -5.70
C ASN A 367 -16.97 8.35 -5.00
N ALA A 368 -17.76 9.31 -5.47
CA ALA A 368 -19.10 9.59 -4.95
C ALA A 368 -20.22 8.83 -5.69
N ILE A 369 -19.88 8.07 -6.74
CA ILE A 369 -20.85 7.31 -7.52
C ILE A 369 -21.48 6.23 -6.64
N CYS A 370 -22.79 6.14 -6.66
CA CYS A 370 -23.55 5.06 -6.05
C CYS A 370 -24.11 4.15 -7.15
N LEU A 371 -23.52 2.96 -7.27
CA LEU A 371 -24.02 1.95 -8.21
C LEU A 371 -25.24 1.23 -7.63
N ASP A 372 -26.21 0.93 -8.48
CA ASP A 372 -27.31 0.05 -8.10
C ASP A 372 -26.78 -1.38 -7.88
N LYS A 373 -26.96 -1.89 -6.67
CA LYS A 373 -26.46 -3.21 -6.24
C LYS A 373 -26.94 -4.37 -7.11
N GLU A 374 -28.04 -4.20 -7.83
CA GLU A 374 -28.57 -5.23 -8.75
C GLU A 374 -27.74 -5.36 -10.04
N TYR A 375 -26.86 -4.39 -10.33
CA TYR A 375 -25.88 -4.47 -11.43
C TYR A 375 -24.48 -4.92 -10.96
N ILE A 376 -24.26 -5.02 -9.65
CA ILE A 376 -22.93 -5.34 -9.12
C ILE A 376 -22.74 -6.85 -9.06
N SER A 377 -21.76 -7.35 -9.80
CA SER A 377 -21.25 -8.70 -9.66
C SER A 377 -20.23 -8.77 -8.53
N VAL A 378 -20.49 -9.60 -7.53
CA VAL A 378 -19.58 -9.85 -6.42
C VAL A 378 -18.62 -10.96 -6.79
N GLY A 379 -17.31 -10.69 -6.71
CA GLY A 379 -16.27 -11.64 -7.03
C GLY A 379 -16.21 -12.80 -6.03
N LYS A 380 -15.93 -13.99 -6.55
CA LYS A 380 -15.69 -15.19 -5.77
C LYS A 380 -14.27 -15.69 -6.03
N SER A 381 -13.44 -15.76 -4.98
CA SER A 381 -12.11 -16.38 -5.09
C SER A 381 -12.28 -17.88 -5.45
N ILE A 382 -11.52 -18.33 -6.43
CA ILE A 382 -11.47 -19.72 -6.87
C ILE A 382 -10.02 -20.17 -7.00
N SER A 383 -9.80 -21.47 -6.89
CA SER A 383 -8.55 -22.14 -7.23
C SER A 383 -8.85 -23.23 -8.26
N PHE A 384 -8.00 -23.37 -9.25
CA PHE A 384 -8.16 -24.36 -10.31
C PHE A 384 -6.82 -25.01 -10.65
N PRO A 385 -6.82 -26.29 -11.06
CA PRO A 385 -5.60 -26.99 -11.44
C PRO A 385 -5.06 -26.46 -12.77
N VAL A 386 -3.75 -26.26 -12.85
CA VAL A 386 -3.02 -25.91 -14.09
C VAL A 386 -2.10 -27.04 -14.54
N ASP A 387 -1.70 -27.91 -13.63
CA ASP A 387 -1.08 -29.21 -13.91
C ASP A 387 -1.45 -30.22 -12.80
N GLU A 388 -0.84 -31.41 -12.80
CA GLU A 388 -1.16 -32.50 -11.87
C GLU A 388 -0.98 -32.10 -10.40
N TYR A 389 -0.04 -31.15 -10.09
CA TYR A 389 0.35 -30.78 -8.72
C TYR A 389 0.23 -29.30 -8.44
N LYS A 390 -0.09 -28.48 -9.44
CA LYS A 390 -0.12 -27.04 -9.30
C LYS A 390 -1.51 -26.46 -9.52
N HIS A 391 -1.82 -25.44 -8.75
CA HIS A 391 -3.04 -24.66 -8.88
C HIS A 391 -2.67 -23.20 -9.18
N ALA A 392 -3.54 -22.56 -9.95
CA ALA A 392 -3.63 -21.12 -10.06
C ALA A 392 -4.87 -20.62 -9.33
N HIS A 393 -4.91 -19.31 -9.10
CA HIS A 393 -5.97 -18.66 -8.38
C HIS A 393 -6.59 -17.55 -9.22
N ALA A 394 -7.85 -17.23 -8.97
CA ALA A 394 -8.53 -16.13 -9.66
C ALA A 394 -9.71 -15.63 -8.84
N ILE A 395 -10.21 -14.46 -9.22
CA ILE A 395 -11.49 -13.94 -8.76
C ILE A 395 -12.48 -14.05 -9.93
N PHE A 396 -13.52 -14.83 -9.75
CA PHE A 396 -14.54 -15.09 -10.76
C PHE A 396 -15.78 -14.24 -10.50
N TYR A 397 -16.23 -13.53 -11.52
CA TYR A 397 -17.41 -12.67 -11.51
C TYR A 397 -18.44 -13.20 -12.51
N ARG A 398 -19.65 -13.47 -12.00
CA ARG A 398 -20.76 -13.92 -12.85
C ARG A 398 -21.42 -12.71 -13.54
N PRO A 399 -22.08 -12.92 -14.69
CA PRO A 399 -22.98 -11.92 -15.26
C PRO A 399 -24.02 -11.48 -14.23
N GLN A 400 -24.21 -10.16 -14.08
CA GLN A 400 -25.15 -9.60 -13.12
C GLN A 400 -25.83 -8.36 -13.70
N ASN A 401 -27.16 -8.42 -13.87
CA ASN A 401 -27.96 -7.30 -14.37
C ASN A 401 -29.31 -7.27 -13.67
N ARG A 402 -29.88 -6.09 -13.50
CA ARG A 402 -31.18 -5.90 -12.87
C ARG A 402 -32.32 -6.47 -13.71
N TYR A 403 -32.28 -6.31 -15.03
CA TYR A 403 -33.39 -6.58 -15.93
C TYR A 403 -33.22 -7.81 -16.79
N TYR A 404 -31.99 -8.31 -16.95
CA TYR A 404 -31.68 -9.38 -17.88
C TYR A 404 -31.17 -10.63 -17.16
N THR A 405 -31.42 -11.79 -17.79
CA THR A 405 -30.82 -13.08 -17.49
C THR A 405 -30.52 -13.80 -18.80
N GLY A 406 -29.52 -14.69 -18.82
CA GLY A 406 -29.14 -15.47 -20.00
C GLY A 406 -30.21 -16.46 -20.44
N LEU A 407 -30.07 -16.98 -21.65
CA LEU A 407 -30.85 -18.08 -22.16
C LEU A 407 -30.44 -19.40 -21.46
N ASP A 408 -31.36 -20.37 -21.35
CA ASP A 408 -31.16 -21.55 -20.51
C ASP A 408 -29.99 -22.42 -20.99
N ASP A 409 -29.77 -22.51 -22.32
CA ASP A 409 -28.78 -23.37 -22.94
C ASP A 409 -27.49 -22.63 -23.36
N GLU A 410 -27.34 -21.37 -22.94
CA GLU A 410 -26.21 -20.51 -23.30
C GLU A 410 -25.25 -20.34 -22.14
N LYS A 411 -23.94 -20.37 -22.43
CA LYS A 411 -22.90 -19.97 -21.47
C LYS A 411 -22.47 -18.53 -21.75
N PRO A 412 -22.18 -17.73 -20.71
CA PRO A 412 -21.69 -16.38 -20.92
C PRO A 412 -20.31 -16.39 -21.57
N PRO A 413 -20.02 -15.48 -22.48
CA PRO A 413 -18.65 -15.24 -22.93
C PRO A 413 -17.79 -14.84 -21.74
N LEU A 414 -16.55 -15.32 -21.70
CA LEU A 414 -15.60 -15.09 -20.63
C LEU A 414 -14.59 -14.01 -21.04
N VAL A 415 -14.43 -12.98 -20.20
CA VAL A 415 -13.33 -12.03 -20.27
C VAL A 415 -12.29 -12.48 -19.24
N VAL A 416 -11.10 -12.83 -19.69
CA VAL A 416 -9.96 -13.13 -18.82
C VAL A 416 -9.13 -11.88 -18.68
N MET A 417 -8.83 -11.51 -17.44
CA MET A 417 -8.00 -10.37 -17.06
C MET A 417 -6.86 -10.87 -16.17
N SER A 418 -5.79 -10.13 -16.13
CA SER A 418 -4.68 -10.34 -15.19
C SER A 418 -4.15 -9.01 -14.71
N HIS A 419 -3.56 -9.00 -13.50
CA HIS A 419 -2.85 -7.83 -13.00
C HIS A 419 -1.53 -7.63 -13.74
N GLY A 420 -1.00 -6.39 -13.69
CA GLY A 420 0.34 -6.05 -14.17
C GLY A 420 1.39 -6.26 -13.06
N GLY A 421 2.61 -5.94 -13.40
CA GLY A 421 3.72 -5.97 -12.48
C GLY A 421 4.94 -6.69 -13.01
N PRO A 422 5.07 -8.00 -12.96
CA PRO A 422 4.08 -9.07 -12.71
C PRO A 422 3.87 -9.37 -11.22
N THR A 423 4.80 -8.99 -10.35
CA THR A 423 4.69 -9.24 -8.92
C THR A 423 3.65 -8.31 -8.31
N GLY A 424 2.46 -8.82 -8.10
CA GLY A 424 1.28 -8.14 -7.62
C GLY A 424 0.16 -9.14 -7.43
N GLU A 425 -1.05 -8.68 -7.16
CA GLU A 425 -2.23 -9.52 -7.05
C GLU A 425 -3.51 -8.80 -7.47
N SER A 426 -4.48 -9.56 -7.94
CA SER A 426 -5.84 -9.08 -8.16
C SER A 426 -6.61 -9.13 -6.85
N HIS A 427 -7.26 -8.01 -6.49
CA HIS A 427 -8.01 -7.82 -5.25
C HIS A 427 -9.52 -7.87 -5.48
N ASN A 428 -10.27 -8.25 -4.44
CA ASN A 428 -11.73 -8.31 -4.47
C ASN A 428 -12.40 -7.00 -4.01
N GLY A 429 -11.90 -5.86 -4.51
CA GLY A 429 -12.54 -4.55 -4.41
C GLY A 429 -13.48 -4.26 -5.58
N LEU A 430 -14.27 -3.18 -5.48
CA LEU A 430 -15.16 -2.75 -6.56
C LEU A 430 -14.36 -2.22 -7.74
N LYS A 431 -14.35 -2.96 -8.85
CA LYS A 431 -13.66 -2.61 -10.10
C LYS A 431 -14.68 -2.26 -11.18
N MET A 432 -14.69 -1.00 -11.65
CA MET A 432 -15.66 -0.53 -12.66
C MET A 432 -15.59 -1.31 -13.98
N VAL A 433 -14.39 -1.71 -14.42
CA VAL A 433 -14.20 -2.51 -15.64
C VAL A 433 -14.90 -3.87 -15.53
N VAL A 434 -14.81 -4.52 -14.37
CA VAL A 434 -15.50 -5.78 -14.10
C VAL A 434 -17.02 -5.59 -14.16
N GLN A 435 -17.52 -4.53 -13.51
CA GLN A 435 -18.95 -4.24 -13.50
C GLN A 435 -19.48 -3.85 -14.89
N PHE A 436 -18.66 -3.19 -15.70
CA PHE A 436 -18.99 -2.86 -17.08
C PHE A 436 -19.26 -4.13 -17.91
N PHE A 437 -18.39 -5.11 -17.86
CA PHE A 437 -18.56 -6.37 -18.59
C PHE A 437 -19.66 -7.23 -17.98
N SER A 438 -19.62 -7.45 -16.66
CA SER A 438 -20.57 -8.36 -16.00
C SER A 438 -22.03 -7.88 -16.13
N SER A 439 -22.27 -6.58 -16.10
CA SER A 439 -23.63 -6.02 -16.29
C SER A 439 -24.16 -6.15 -17.72
N ARG A 440 -23.31 -6.48 -18.69
CA ARG A 440 -23.67 -6.75 -20.10
C ARG A 440 -23.79 -8.22 -20.45
N GLY A 441 -23.64 -9.10 -19.44
CA GLY A 441 -23.79 -10.54 -19.64
C GLY A 441 -22.48 -11.29 -19.87
N PHE A 442 -21.32 -10.67 -19.65
CA PHE A 442 -20.05 -11.36 -19.67
C PHE A 442 -19.73 -11.93 -18.29
N ALA A 443 -19.13 -13.12 -18.24
CA ALA A 443 -18.39 -13.55 -17.08
C ALA A 443 -17.00 -12.91 -17.11
N VAL A 444 -16.42 -12.62 -15.96
CA VAL A 444 -15.04 -12.10 -15.87
C VAL A 444 -14.24 -12.99 -14.93
N LEU A 445 -13.02 -13.33 -15.35
CA LEU A 445 -12.04 -14.06 -14.57
C LEU A 445 -10.79 -13.18 -14.41
N ASP A 446 -10.53 -12.73 -13.20
CA ASP A 446 -9.37 -11.90 -12.86
C ASP A 446 -8.31 -12.80 -12.22
N VAL A 447 -7.28 -13.16 -12.98
CA VAL A 447 -6.36 -14.27 -12.67
C VAL A 447 -5.18 -13.78 -11.83
N ASN A 448 -4.93 -14.51 -10.75
CA ASN A 448 -3.69 -14.49 -9.99
C ASN A 448 -2.83 -15.68 -10.44
N TYR A 449 -2.09 -15.49 -11.53
CA TYR A 449 -1.24 -16.53 -12.14
C TYR A 449 -0.03 -16.87 -11.27
N GLY A 450 0.63 -17.98 -11.53
CA GLY A 450 1.89 -18.36 -10.86
C GLY A 450 2.95 -17.25 -11.06
N GLY A 451 3.34 -16.60 -9.96
CA GLY A 451 4.10 -15.35 -9.95
C GLY A 451 3.43 -14.23 -9.18
N SER A 452 2.10 -14.33 -8.97
CA SER A 452 1.37 -13.36 -8.14
C SER A 452 1.79 -13.43 -6.67
N SER A 453 1.67 -12.31 -5.97
CA SER A 453 1.73 -12.25 -4.51
C SER A 453 0.42 -12.77 -3.88
N GLY A 454 0.37 -12.86 -2.54
CA GLY A 454 -0.84 -13.31 -1.83
C GLY A 454 -0.92 -14.81 -1.59
N TYR A 455 0.04 -15.59 -2.10
CA TYR A 455 0.03 -17.07 -2.07
C TYR A 455 1.38 -17.68 -1.67
N GLY A 456 2.21 -16.93 -0.98
CA GLY A 456 3.53 -17.34 -0.52
C GLY A 456 4.66 -17.12 -1.54
N ARG A 457 5.90 -17.18 -1.03
CA ARG A 457 7.12 -16.97 -1.82
C ARG A 457 7.28 -17.99 -2.95
N GLU A 458 7.04 -19.27 -2.68
CA GLU A 458 7.14 -20.32 -3.69
C GLU A 458 6.19 -20.07 -4.86
N TYR A 459 4.98 -19.60 -4.59
CA TYR A 459 4.02 -19.22 -5.64
C TYR A 459 4.51 -18.02 -6.43
N ARG A 460 5.00 -16.98 -5.74
CA ARG A 460 5.54 -15.76 -6.35
C ARG A 460 6.74 -16.05 -7.25
N GLN A 461 7.59 -16.99 -6.86
CA GLN A 461 8.80 -17.38 -7.62
C GLN A 461 8.53 -18.26 -8.84
N ARG A 462 7.34 -18.79 -9.04
CA ARG A 462 7.00 -19.64 -10.21
C ARG A 462 7.26 -18.96 -11.55
N LEU A 463 7.19 -17.63 -11.59
CA LEU A 463 7.39 -16.85 -12.80
C LEU A 463 8.88 -16.63 -13.13
N ASN A 464 9.78 -16.78 -12.16
CA ASN A 464 11.20 -16.54 -12.38
C ASN A 464 11.78 -17.45 -13.47
N GLY A 465 12.30 -16.84 -14.55
CA GLY A 465 12.76 -17.53 -15.74
C GLY A 465 11.66 -18.11 -16.65
N ASN A 466 10.37 -17.86 -16.35
CA ASN A 466 9.22 -18.44 -17.07
C ASN A 466 8.18 -17.38 -17.49
N TRP A 467 8.60 -16.13 -17.64
CA TRP A 467 7.76 -15.03 -18.09
C TRP A 467 7.21 -15.28 -19.50
N GLY A 468 5.92 -15.01 -19.71
CA GLY A 468 5.24 -15.30 -20.97
C GLY A 468 4.91 -16.80 -21.17
N ILE A 469 5.21 -17.64 -20.19
CA ILE A 469 4.90 -19.08 -20.21
C ILE A 469 3.91 -19.42 -19.11
N VAL A 470 4.29 -19.23 -17.84
CA VAL A 470 3.44 -19.58 -16.69
C VAL A 470 2.21 -18.70 -16.64
N ASP A 471 2.39 -17.38 -16.75
CA ASP A 471 1.31 -16.39 -16.74
C ASP A 471 0.31 -16.60 -17.89
N VAL A 472 0.80 -16.93 -19.10
CA VAL A 472 -0.06 -17.24 -20.26
C VAL A 472 -0.81 -18.55 -20.06
N ASN A 473 -0.12 -19.62 -19.64
CA ASN A 473 -0.74 -20.93 -19.44
C ASN A 473 -1.80 -20.89 -18.32
N ASP A 474 -1.55 -20.18 -17.24
CA ASP A 474 -2.50 -20.07 -16.13
C ASP A 474 -3.73 -19.21 -16.48
N CYS A 475 -3.65 -18.38 -17.54
CA CYS A 475 -4.76 -17.59 -18.07
C CYS A 475 -5.52 -18.28 -19.23
N SER A 476 -5.03 -19.38 -19.75
CA SER A 476 -5.61 -20.09 -20.93
C SER A 476 -6.48 -21.25 -20.50
#